data_49848b7ee9d37ce473a97142e9d0e3ab
#
_entry.id   49848b7ee9d37ce473a97142e9d0e3ab
#
_cell.length_a   1.000
_cell.length_b   1.000
_cell.length_c   1.000
_cell.angle_alpha   90.00
_cell.angle_beta   90.00
_cell.angle_gamma   90.00
#
_symmetry.space_group_name_H-M   'P 1'
#
loop_
_entity.id
_entity.type
_entity.pdbx_description
1 polymer ?
#
loop_
_entity_poly.entity_id
_entity_poly.type
_entity_poly.pdbx_seq_one_letter_code
_entity_poly.pdbx_strand_id
1 'polypeptide(L)'
;MSHKSFIWLCLLPLAVVTTAFFLLPMVRLVVMGAEGPQGLAGYLAILTEPRYRATLINTVVLAAATTIVTLIVATIAGMFLQRHRFPGRAVLIAMLTFPLAFPGVVIGFLIILLAGRQGLIGDWSNRLFGEKLVFAYSIYGLFLGYLYFSIPRVILTIMAAVQKLDVGLEEAARSLGASPWAVQRDVVLPALAPAFIASGAIAFATAMGAFGTAFTLATNIDVLPMLIYTEFTLAANFATSAALSVGLGIIAWAILVLARSFSGSTVAAAG
;
A
#
# COMPACT_ATOMS: atom_id res chain seq x y z
N MET A 1 -31.68 32.26 5.26
CA MET A 1 -30.27 32.14 4.81
C MET A 1 -30.26 31.83 3.32
N SER A 2 -29.45 32.52 2.52
CA SER A 2 -29.35 32.18 1.12
C SER A 2 -28.67 30.80 0.99
N HIS A 3 -29.00 30.05 -0.06
CA HIS A 3 -28.40 28.75 -0.34
C HIS A 3 -26.84 28.82 -0.35
N LYS A 4 -26.28 29.91 -0.85
CA LYS A 4 -24.83 30.20 -0.84
C LYS A 4 -24.28 30.32 0.58
N SER A 5 -24.96 31.04 1.49
CA SER A 5 -24.51 31.22 2.88
C SER A 5 -24.52 29.90 3.64
N PHE A 6 -25.46 29.02 3.37
CA PHE A 6 -25.50 27.67 3.96
C PHE A 6 -24.32 26.79 3.49
N ILE A 7 -23.99 26.82 2.19
CA ILE A 7 -22.85 26.10 1.64
C ILE A 7 -21.55 26.57 2.30
N TRP A 8 -21.32 27.88 2.40
CA TRP A 8 -20.12 28.41 3.05
C TRP A 8 -20.05 28.06 4.54
N LEU A 9 -21.16 28.04 5.25
CA LEU A 9 -21.19 27.64 6.66
C LEU A 9 -20.80 26.15 6.84
N CYS A 10 -21.24 25.27 5.92
CA CYS A 10 -20.88 23.85 5.94
C CYS A 10 -19.44 23.60 5.53
N LEU A 11 -18.89 24.37 4.58
CA LEU A 11 -17.51 24.23 4.12
C LEU A 11 -16.47 24.82 5.08
N LEU A 12 -16.84 25.81 5.88
CA LEU A 12 -15.94 26.52 6.78
C LEU A 12 -15.24 25.60 7.80
N PRO A 13 -15.92 24.70 8.53
CA PRO A 13 -15.26 23.77 9.45
C PRO A 13 -14.26 22.86 8.71
N LEU A 14 -14.64 22.34 7.55
CA LEU A 14 -13.77 21.50 6.72
C LEU A 14 -12.53 22.29 6.25
N ALA A 15 -12.73 23.54 5.77
CA ALA A 15 -11.63 24.39 5.34
C ALA A 15 -10.67 24.74 6.50
N VAL A 16 -11.21 25.04 7.69
CA VAL A 16 -10.40 25.33 8.89
C VAL A 16 -9.57 24.11 9.29
N VAL A 17 -10.19 22.92 9.39
CA VAL A 17 -9.50 21.68 9.75
C VAL A 17 -8.44 21.34 8.70
N THR A 18 -8.78 21.40 7.42
CA THR A 18 -7.84 21.10 6.33
C THR A 18 -6.65 22.07 6.35
N THR A 19 -6.91 23.36 6.54
CA THR A 19 -5.85 24.36 6.59
C THR A 19 -4.96 24.16 7.81
N ALA A 20 -5.55 24.01 9.00
CA ALA A 20 -4.80 23.93 10.26
C ALA A 20 -3.99 22.63 10.40
N PHE A 21 -4.56 21.49 10.01
CA PHE A 21 -3.97 20.17 10.26
C PHE A 21 -3.31 19.53 9.04
N PHE A 22 -3.55 20.05 7.86
CA PHE A 22 -2.93 19.54 6.64
C PHE A 22 -2.06 20.60 5.93
N LEU A 23 -2.61 21.73 5.52
CA LEU A 23 -1.86 22.71 4.72
C LEU A 23 -0.73 23.36 5.52
N LEU A 24 -0.99 23.84 6.74
CA LEU A 24 0.05 24.49 7.54
C LEU A 24 1.22 23.57 7.88
N PRO A 25 1.01 22.31 8.38
CA PRO A 25 2.11 21.38 8.59
C PRO A 25 2.87 21.03 7.31
N MET A 26 2.18 20.86 6.17
CA MET A 26 2.83 20.59 4.89
C MET A 26 3.70 21.76 4.43
N VAL A 27 3.21 23.01 4.55
CA VAL A 27 4.02 24.20 4.24
C VAL A 27 5.25 24.28 5.15
N ARG A 28 5.10 24.04 6.45
CA ARG A 28 6.23 24.01 7.39
C ARG A 28 7.24 22.92 7.06
N LEU A 29 6.77 21.74 6.69
CA LEU A 29 7.63 20.65 6.25
C LEU A 29 8.45 21.04 5.01
N VAL A 30 7.80 21.66 4.02
CA VAL A 30 8.48 22.18 2.83
C VAL A 30 9.47 23.27 3.20
N VAL A 31 9.13 24.24 4.03
CA VAL A 31 10.06 25.30 4.46
C VAL A 31 11.27 24.70 5.20
N MET A 32 11.01 23.80 6.16
CA MET A 32 12.08 23.13 6.94
C MET A 32 13.06 22.36 6.06
N GLY A 33 12.60 21.70 5.00
CA GLY A 33 13.48 21.01 4.04
C GLY A 33 14.41 21.95 3.28
N ALA A 34 14.05 23.24 3.15
CA ALA A 34 14.86 24.27 2.52
C ALA A 34 15.77 25.03 3.51
N GLU A 35 15.57 24.90 4.82
CA GLU A 35 16.37 25.58 5.86
C GLU A 35 17.74 24.91 6.12
N GLY A 36 18.03 23.76 5.48
CA GLY A 36 19.31 23.06 5.63
C GLY A 36 20.49 23.77 4.93
N PRO A 37 21.71 23.30 5.17
CA PRO A 37 22.92 23.89 4.58
C PRO A 37 22.92 23.93 3.06
N GLN A 38 22.19 23.03 2.43
CA GLN A 38 22.06 22.91 0.98
C GLN A 38 20.88 23.73 0.41
N GLY A 39 20.05 24.36 1.25
CA GLY A 39 18.87 25.09 0.82
C GLY A 39 17.94 24.23 -0.04
N LEU A 40 17.44 24.79 -1.13
CA LEU A 40 16.58 24.07 -2.08
C LEU A 40 17.26 22.87 -2.75
N ALA A 41 18.59 22.85 -2.85
CA ALA A 41 19.33 21.71 -3.41
C ALA A 41 19.19 20.45 -2.54
N GLY A 42 18.86 20.59 -1.24
CA GLY A 42 18.58 19.47 -0.33
C GLY A 42 17.44 18.56 -0.81
N TYR A 43 16.48 19.08 -1.58
CA TYR A 43 15.42 18.28 -2.18
C TYR A 43 15.92 17.36 -3.30
N LEU A 44 17.01 17.74 -3.97
CA LEU A 44 17.63 16.89 -4.98
C LEU A 44 18.48 15.79 -4.38
N ALA A 45 18.82 15.88 -3.09
CA ALA A 45 19.65 14.88 -2.40
C ALA A 45 19.06 13.47 -2.48
N ILE A 46 17.73 13.32 -2.51
CA ILE A 46 17.05 12.02 -2.67
C ILE A 46 17.43 11.33 -4.01
N LEU A 47 17.81 12.09 -5.01
CA LEU A 47 18.18 11.58 -6.35
C LEU A 47 19.71 11.58 -6.56
N THR A 48 20.42 12.52 -5.96
CA THR A 48 21.86 12.73 -6.19
C THR A 48 22.74 11.98 -5.20
N GLU A 49 22.30 11.86 -3.94
CA GLU A 49 23.05 11.16 -2.91
C GLU A 49 22.89 9.64 -3.08
N PRO A 50 23.98 8.87 -3.26
CA PRO A 50 23.90 7.45 -3.55
C PRO A 50 23.11 6.64 -2.53
N ARG A 51 23.26 6.94 -1.23
CA ARG A 51 22.55 6.28 -0.13
C ARG A 51 21.04 6.50 -0.23
N TYR A 52 20.61 7.76 -0.40
CA TYR A 52 19.17 8.11 -0.44
C TYR A 52 18.51 7.56 -1.69
N ARG A 53 19.21 7.63 -2.83
CA ARG A 53 18.74 7.06 -4.10
C ARG A 53 18.58 5.53 -4.02
N ALA A 54 19.56 4.82 -3.46
CA ALA A 54 19.48 3.37 -3.29
C ALA A 54 18.30 2.99 -2.39
N THR A 55 18.12 3.69 -1.27
CA THR A 55 17.00 3.48 -0.34
C THR A 55 15.65 3.78 -0.99
N LEU A 56 15.57 4.83 -1.82
CA LEU A 56 14.37 5.14 -2.59
C LEU A 56 14.04 4.01 -3.59
N ILE A 57 15.03 3.55 -4.35
CA ILE A 57 14.85 2.44 -5.31
C ILE A 57 14.37 1.19 -4.59
N ASN A 58 14.99 0.81 -3.48
CA ASN A 58 14.58 -0.34 -2.67
C ASN A 58 13.12 -0.20 -2.21
N THR A 59 12.73 0.98 -1.74
CA THR A 59 11.36 1.26 -1.30
C THR A 59 10.35 1.12 -2.45
N VAL A 60 10.66 1.70 -3.60
CA VAL A 60 9.80 1.63 -4.80
C VAL A 60 9.70 0.20 -5.32
N VAL A 61 10.81 -0.52 -5.41
CA VAL A 61 10.83 -1.93 -5.88
C VAL A 61 10.04 -2.82 -4.91
N LEU A 62 10.25 -2.66 -3.60
CA LEU A 62 9.50 -3.41 -2.60
C LEU A 62 8.00 -3.12 -2.66
N ALA A 63 7.62 -1.84 -2.76
CA ALA A 63 6.22 -1.44 -2.88
C ALA A 63 5.59 -1.96 -4.18
N ALA A 64 6.31 -1.91 -5.31
CA ALA A 64 5.85 -2.43 -6.59
C ALA A 64 5.67 -3.96 -6.54
N ALA A 65 6.67 -4.70 -6.02
CA ALA A 65 6.58 -6.15 -5.85
C ALA A 65 5.41 -6.55 -4.95
N THR A 66 5.25 -5.87 -3.80
CA THR A 66 4.11 -6.07 -2.90
C THR A 66 2.79 -5.85 -3.61
N THR A 67 2.67 -4.76 -4.37
CA THR A 67 1.44 -4.41 -5.10
C THR A 67 1.10 -5.46 -6.14
N ILE A 68 2.07 -5.87 -6.96
CA ILE A 68 1.85 -6.87 -8.03
C ILE A 68 1.39 -8.20 -7.41
N VAL A 69 2.12 -8.72 -6.42
CA VAL A 69 1.75 -9.99 -5.79
C VAL A 69 0.41 -9.88 -5.07
N THR A 70 0.14 -8.76 -4.39
CA THR A 70 -1.15 -8.50 -3.76
C THR A 70 -2.29 -8.52 -4.78
N LEU A 71 -2.14 -7.83 -5.93
CA LEU A 71 -3.16 -7.81 -6.96
C LEU A 71 -3.44 -9.20 -7.52
N ILE A 72 -2.40 -10.00 -7.80
CA ILE A 72 -2.55 -11.37 -8.30
C ILE A 72 -3.32 -12.23 -7.29
N VAL A 73 -2.83 -12.30 -6.04
CA VAL A 73 -3.43 -13.14 -5.00
C VAL A 73 -4.85 -12.67 -4.68
N ALA A 74 -5.05 -11.37 -4.52
CA ALA A 74 -6.35 -10.80 -4.17
C ALA A 74 -7.37 -10.92 -5.30
N THR A 75 -6.94 -10.89 -6.56
CA THR A 75 -7.85 -11.11 -7.69
C THR A 75 -8.36 -12.54 -7.71
N ILE A 76 -7.47 -13.52 -7.60
CA ILE A 76 -7.85 -14.94 -7.57
C ILE A 76 -8.78 -15.22 -6.39
N ALA A 77 -8.35 -14.83 -5.18
CA ALA A 77 -9.11 -15.06 -3.97
C ALA A 77 -10.44 -14.28 -3.95
N GLY A 78 -10.42 -12.99 -4.33
CA GLY A 78 -11.60 -12.13 -4.33
C GLY A 78 -12.67 -12.57 -5.34
N MET A 79 -12.25 -12.95 -6.55
CA MET A 79 -13.17 -13.50 -7.55
C MET A 79 -13.78 -14.84 -7.09
N PHE A 80 -12.96 -15.73 -6.53
CA PHE A 80 -13.43 -16.99 -5.99
C PHE A 80 -14.44 -16.76 -4.86
N LEU A 81 -14.07 -15.97 -3.85
CA LEU A 81 -14.91 -15.69 -2.69
C LEU A 81 -16.22 -15.00 -3.08
N GLN A 82 -16.22 -14.12 -4.10
CA GLN A 82 -17.46 -13.44 -4.51
C GLN A 82 -18.40 -14.34 -5.32
N ARG A 83 -17.86 -15.24 -6.13
CA ARG A 83 -18.66 -16.08 -7.03
C ARG A 83 -19.16 -17.37 -6.38
N HIS A 84 -18.48 -17.86 -5.34
CA HIS A 84 -18.83 -19.13 -4.71
C HIS A 84 -19.39 -18.92 -3.32
N ARG A 85 -20.52 -19.58 -3.04
CA ARG A 85 -21.15 -19.64 -1.73
C ARG A 85 -20.88 -21.04 -1.14
N PHE A 86 -20.21 -21.09 0.02
CA PHE A 86 -19.91 -22.31 0.73
C PHE A 86 -20.05 -22.11 2.25
N PRO A 87 -20.28 -23.18 3.04
CA PRO A 87 -20.34 -23.09 4.49
C PRO A 87 -19.01 -22.51 5.04
N GLY A 88 -19.11 -21.57 5.98
CA GLY A 88 -17.92 -20.92 6.56
C GLY A 88 -17.32 -19.73 5.78
N ARG A 89 -17.86 -19.39 4.57
CA ARG A 89 -17.38 -18.26 3.77
C ARG A 89 -17.33 -16.95 4.59
N ALA A 90 -18.36 -16.64 5.36
CA ALA A 90 -18.42 -15.43 6.18
C ALA A 90 -17.32 -15.41 7.24
N VAL A 91 -17.07 -16.53 7.89
CA VAL A 91 -15.99 -16.69 8.87
C VAL A 91 -14.63 -16.51 8.21
N LEU A 92 -14.42 -17.12 7.04
CA LEU A 92 -13.16 -16.97 6.29
C LEU A 92 -12.92 -15.50 5.89
N ILE A 93 -13.93 -14.78 5.42
CA ILE A 93 -13.80 -13.35 5.10
C ILE A 93 -13.49 -12.54 6.37
N ALA A 94 -14.16 -12.82 7.49
CA ALA A 94 -13.88 -12.16 8.75
C ALA A 94 -12.42 -12.41 9.21
N MET A 95 -11.93 -13.64 9.09
CA MET A 95 -10.53 -13.98 9.40
C MET A 95 -9.54 -13.29 8.46
N LEU A 96 -9.85 -13.22 7.16
CA LEU A 96 -9.01 -12.51 6.18
C LEU A 96 -8.96 -11.00 6.43
N THR A 97 -10.00 -10.41 7.02
CA THR A 97 -10.01 -8.97 7.34
C THR A 97 -9.40 -8.63 8.69
N PHE A 98 -9.21 -9.62 9.56
CA PHE A 98 -8.63 -9.44 10.89
C PHE A 98 -7.25 -8.73 10.89
N PRO A 99 -6.33 -9.00 9.93
CA PRO A 99 -5.06 -8.28 9.82
C PRO A 99 -5.19 -6.76 9.71
N LEU A 100 -6.30 -6.25 9.18
CA LEU A 100 -6.52 -4.80 9.02
C LEU A 100 -6.67 -4.06 10.36
N ALA A 101 -6.99 -4.78 11.43
CA ALA A 101 -7.10 -4.23 12.78
C ALA A 101 -5.73 -4.02 13.47
N PHE A 102 -4.66 -4.63 12.94
CA PHE A 102 -3.35 -4.57 13.58
C PHE A 102 -2.52 -3.38 13.09
N PRO A 103 -1.89 -2.62 14.01
CA PRO A 103 -0.84 -1.67 13.66
C PRO A 103 0.36 -2.38 13.00
N GLY A 104 1.08 -1.68 12.13
CA GLY A 104 2.24 -2.23 11.41
C GLY A 104 3.32 -2.81 12.32
N VAL A 105 3.51 -2.26 13.53
CA VAL A 105 4.43 -2.78 14.55
C VAL A 105 4.05 -4.19 14.97
N VAL A 106 2.76 -4.44 15.20
CA VAL A 106 2.25 -5.78 15.58
C VAL A 106 2.44 -6.77 14.44
N ILE A 107 2.23 -6.34 13.19
CA ILE A 107 2.49 -7.18 12.02
C ILE A 107 3.97 -7.57 11.96
N GLY A 108 4.89 -6.63 12.23
CA GLY A 108 6.32 -6.94 12.34
C GLY A 108 6.61 -8.02 13.40
N PHE A 109 5.99 -7.94 14.58
CA PHE A 109 6.11 -8.99 15.60
C PHE A 109 5.57 -10.35 15.13
N LEU A 110 4.45 -10.37 14.43
CA LEU A 110 3.92 -11.63 13.87
C LEU A 110 4.90 -12.25 12.87
N ILE A 111 5.57 -11.46 12.05
CA ILE A 111 6.60 -11.95 11.13
C ILE A 111 7.83 -12.46 11.90
N ILE A 112 8.23 -11.82 13.00
CA ILE A 112 9.31 -12.32 13.88
C ILE A 112 8.93 -13.65 14.52
N LEU A 113 7.71 -13.79 15.03
CA LEU A 113 7.22 -15.05 15.60
C LEU A 113 7.13 -16.16 14.56
N LEU A 114 6.90 -15.82 13.29
CA LEU A 114 6.82 -16.78 12.20
C LEU A 114 8.20 -17.18 11.69
N ALA A 115 9.06 -16.21 11.35
CA ALA A 115 10.28 -16.41 10.58
C ALA A 115 11.55 -15.83 11.23
N GLY A 116 11.46 -15.46 12.51
CA GLY A 116 12.59 -14.97 13.30
C GLY A 116 13.48 -16.10 13.84
N ARG A 117 14.49 -15.75 14.63
CA ARG A 117 15.49 -16.70 15.20
C ARG A 117 14.87 -17.80 16.05
N GLN A 118 13.74 -17.51 16.71
CA GLN A 118 12.96 -18.46 17.52
C GLN A 118 11.55 -18.64 16.92
N GLY A 119 11.43 -18.42 15.61
CA GLY A 119 10.16 -18.46 14.89
C GLY A 119 9.79 -19.88 14.48
N LEU A 120 8.48 -20.07 14.25
CA LEU A 120 7.92 -21.37 13.86
C LEU A 120 8.61 -21.98 12.64
N ILE A 121 8.88 -21.19 11.59
CA ILE A 121 9.54 -21.67 10.37
C ILE A 121 10.97 -22.11 10.67
N GLY A 122 11.71 -21.36 11.50
CA GLY A 122 13.07 -21.72 11.91
C GLY A 122 13.14 -23.04 12.65
N ASP A 123 12.19 -23.29 13.57
CA ASP A 123 12.13 -24.53 14.31
C ASP A 123 11.75 -25.73 13.43
N TRP A 124 10.80 -25.54 12.50
CA TRP A 124 10.40 -26.57 11.56
C TRP A 124 11.51 -26.89 10.57
N SER A 125 12.17 -25.87 10.01
CA SER A 125 13.29 -26.07 9.07
C SER A 125 14.47 -26.79 9.73
N ASN A 126 14.77 -26.47 10.99
CA ASN A 126 15.81 -27.15 11.74
C ASN A 126 15.51 -28.64 11.98
N ARG A 127 14.23 -28.97 12.24
CA ARG A 127 13.80 -30.38 12.41
C ARG A 127 13.85 -31.18 11.11
N LEU A 128 13.56 -30.52 9.96
CA LEU A 128 13.49 -31.19 8.64
C LEU A 128 14.83 -31.23 7.92
N PHE A 129 15.62 -30.17 8.02
CA PHE A 129 16.83 -29.97 7.20
C PHE A 129 18.10 -29.79 8.03
N GLY A 130 17.99 -29.73 9.37
CA GLY A 130 19.16 -29.51 10.26
C GLY A 130 19.64 -28.07 10.33
N GLU A 131 19.00 -27.14 9.59
CA GLU A 131 19.36 -25.71 9.56
C GLU A 131 18.15 -24.83 9.86
N LYS A 132 18.37 -23.73 10.60
CA LYS A 132 17.32 -22.74 10.88
C LYS A 132 17.18 -21.75 9.74
N LEU A 133 16.03 -21.74 9.09
CA LEU A 133 15.68 -20.72 8.11
C LEU A 133 15.15 -19.47 8.82
N VAL A 134 15.95 -18.41 8.88
CA VAL A 134 15.62 -17.12 9.51
C VAL A 134 15.64 -16.02 8.46
N PHE A 135 14.47 -15.45 8.16
CA PHE A 135 14.37 -14.37 7.15
C PHE A 135 13.50 -13.18 7.60
N ALA A 136 12.95 -13.19 8.84
CA ALA A 136 12.15 -12.07 9.35
C ALA A 136 12.89 -10.72 9.24
N TYR A 137 14.19 -10.70 9.55
CA TYR A 137 15.02 -9.49 9.59
C TYR A 137 15.64 -9.14 8.23
N SER A 138 14.95 -9.46 7.15
CA SER A 138 15.39 -9.23 5.77
C SER A 138 14.30 -8.56 4.96
N ILE A 139 14.65 -8.15 3.73
CA ILE A 139 13.69 -7.59 2.76
C ILE A 139 12.54 -8.57 2.48
N TYR A 140 12.78 -9.88 2.56
CA TYR A 140 11.75 -10.91 2.40
C TYR A 140 10.75 -10.92 3.55
N GLY A 141 11.23 -10.77 4.80
CA GLY A 141 10.34 -10.63 5.96
C GLY A 141 9.49 -9.37 5.89
N LEU A 142 10.10 -8.26 5.47
CA LEU A 142 9.39 -6.99 5.26
C LEU A 142 8.35 -7.11 4.13
N PHE A 143 8.70 -7.76 3.04
CA PHE A 143 7.79 -8.06 1.94
C PHE A 143 6.56 -8.86 2.41
N LEU A 144 6.77 -9.93 3.19
CA LEU A 144 5.67 -10.70 3.77
C LEU A 144 4.79 -9.86 4.70
N GLY A 145 5.41 -9.01 5.53
CA GLY A 145 4.66 -8.09 6.39
C GLY A 145 3.79 -7.12 5.58
N TYR A 146 4.30 -6.63 4.46
CA TYR A 146 3.54 -5.75 3.56
C TYR A 146 2.40 -6.49 2.84
N LEU A 147 2.61 -7.73 2.41
CA LEU A 147 1.56 -8.57 1.86
C LEU A 147 0.45 -8.83 2.88
N TYR A 148 0.81 -9.06 4.15
CA TYR A 148 -0.11 -9.40 5.22
C TYR A 148 -1.24 -8.38 5.40
N PHE A 149 -0.96 -7.08 5.30
CA PHE A 149 -1.99 -6.04 5.40
C PHE A 149 -2.57 -5.60 4.04
N SER A 150 -1.82 -5.78 2.94
CA SER A 150 -2.26 -5.36 1.61
C SER A 150 -3.28 -6.32 1.00
N ILE A 151 -3.06 -7.63 1.10
CA ILE A 151 -3.92 -8.66 0.52
C ILE A 151 -5.38 -8.54 0.99
N PRO A 152 -5.69 -8.49 2.29
CA PRO A 152 -7.08 -8.39 2.76
C PRO A 152 -7.82 -7.17 2.21
N ARG A 153 -7.15 -6.02 2.21
CA ARG A 153 -7.72 -4.76 1.71
C ARG A 153 -8.09 -4.86 0.22
N VAL A 154 -7.17 -5.39 -0.59
CA VAL A 154 -7.40 -5.52 -2.03
C VAL A 154 -8.44 -6.61 -2.32
N ILE A 155 -8.47 -7.74 -1.58
CA ILE A 155 -9.53 -8.76 -1.70
C ILE A 155 -10.92 -8.14 -1.57
N LEU A 156 -11.14 -7.32 -0.53
CA LEU A 156 -12.44 -6.66 -0.33
C LEU A 156 -12.81 -5.74 -1.49
N THR A 157 -11.84 -4.99 -2.02
CA THR A 157 -12.05 -4.09 -3.16
C THR A 157 -12.39 -4.90 -4.42
N ILE A 158 -11.69 -5.98 -4.69
CA ILE A 158 -11.97 -6.87 -5.83
C ILE A 158 -13.33 -7.55 -5.68
N MET A 159 -13.67 -8.05 -4.49
CA MET A 159 -15.00 -8.63 -4.24
C MET A 159 -16.12 -7.63 -4.54
N ALA A 160 -15.99 -6.38 -4.09
CA ALA A 160 -16.96 -5.32 -4.36
C ALA A 160 -17.04 -4.98 -5.85
N ALA A 161 -15.92 -4.99 -6.57
CA ALA A 161 -15.90 -4.77 -8.01
C ALA A 161 -16.54 -5.93 -8.78
N VAL A 162 -16.23 -7.18 -8.44
CA VAL A 162 -16.81 -8.38 -9.05
C VAL A 162 -18.34 -8.43 -8.82
N GLN A 163 -18.81 -7.97 -7.66
CA GLN A 163 -20.25 -7.90 -7.38
C GLN A 163 -21.01 -6.98 -8.34
N LYS A 164 -20.35 -5.96 -8.87
CA LYS A 164 -20.93 -4.99 -9.81
C LYS A 164 -20.83 -5.43 -11.28
N LEU A 165 -20.16 -6.53 -11.59
CA LEU A 165 -20.03 -7.02 -12.95
C LEU A 165 -21.39 -7.54 -13.47
N ASP A 166 -21.68 -7.19 -14.70
CA ASP A 166 -22.85 -7.72 -15.41
C ASP A 166 -22.57 -9.15 -15.88
N VAL A 167 -23.24 -10.11 -15.25
CA VAL A 167 -23.15 -11.54 -15.59
C VAL A 167 -23.63 -11.81 -17.02
N GLY A 168 -24.55 -10.98 -17.54
CA GLY A 168 -25.04 -11.10 -18.89
C GLY A 168 -23.98 -10.97 -19.97
N LEU A 169 -22.91 -10.15 -19.71
CA LEU A 169 -21.80 -10.05 -20.64
C LEU A 169 -20.96 -11.33 -20.72
N GLU A 170 -20.81 -12.03 -19.59
CA GLU A 170 -20.11 -13.33 -19.55
C GLU A 170 -20.96 -14.43 -20.28
N GLU A 171 -22.26 -14.42 -20.04
CA GLU A 171 -23.19 -15.37 -20.70
C GLU A 171 -23.26 -15.14 -22.21
N ALA A 172 -23.32 -13.89 -22.65
CA ALA A 172 -23.29 -13.54 -24.07
C ALA A 172 -21.98 -14.00 -24.73
N ALA A 173 -20.82 -13.78 -24.10
CA ALA A 173 -19.53 -14.25 -24.61
C ALA A 173 -19.50 -15.78 -24.75
N ARG A 174 -20.01 -16.51 -23.74
CA ARG A 174 -20.13 -17.99 -23.81
C ARG A 174 -21.07 -18.47 -24.91
N SER A 175 -22.17 -17.77 -25.12
CA SER A 175 -23.12 -18.08 -26.20
C SER A 175 -22.48 -17.89 -27.58
N LEU A 176 -21.50 -17.02 -27.71
CA LEU A 176 -20.68 -16.80 -28.91
C LEU A 176 -19.51 -17.81 -29.02
N GLY A 177 -19.45 -18.82 -28.16
CA GLY A 177 -18.43 -19.86 -28.20
C GLY A 177 -17.11 -19.53 -27.51
N ALA A 178 -17.05 -18.46 -26.69
CA ALA A 178 -15.83 -18.13 -25.95
C ALA A 178 -15.55 -19.20 -24.89
N SER A 179 -14.29 -19.63 -24.82
CA SER A 179 -13.81 -20.53 -23.77
C SER A 179 -13.83 -19.82 -22.39
N PRO A 180 -13.90 -20.57 -21.27
CA PRO A 180 -13.85 -19.97 -19.92
C PRO A 180 -12.66 -19.03 -19.71
N TRP A 181 -11.49 -19.34 -20.27
CA TRP A 181 -10.31 -18.49 -20.23
C TRP A 181 -10.48 -17.21 -21.06
N ALA A 182 -11.06 -17.32 -22.25
CA ALA A 182 -11.35 -16.14 -23.09
C ALA A 182 -12.31 -15.19 -22.39
N VAL A 183 -13.38 -15.70 -21.74
CA VAL A 183 -14.31 -14.89 -20.94
C VAL A 183 -13.55 -14.13 -19.82
N GLN A 184 -12.66 -14.82 -19.11
CA GLN A 184 -11.89 -14.15 -18.06
C GLN A 184 -10.99 -13.06 -18.62
N ARG A 185 -10.22 -13.37 -19.68
CA ARG A 185 -9.22 -12.45 -20.26
C ARG A 185 -9.86 -11.26 -20.97
N ASP A 186 -10.93 -11.49 -21.73
CA ASP A 186 -11.47 -10.51 -22.69
C ASP A 186 -12.69 -9.75 -22.14
N VAL A 187 -13.37 -10.28 -21.10
CA VAL A 187 -14.56 -9.66 -20.49
C VAL A 187 -14.29 -9.26 -19.03
N VAL A 188 -13.93 -10.23 -18.17
CA VAL A 188 -13.88 -10.00 -16.72
C VAL A 188 -12.69 -9.14 -16.31
N LEU A 189 -11.46 -9.49 -16.74
CA LEU A 189 -10.26 -8.75 -16.35
C LEU A 189 -10.27 -7.29 -16.86
N PRO A 190 -10.66 -7.00 -18.11
CA PRO A 190 -10.79 -5.61 -18.55
C PRO A 190 -11.87 -4.83 -17.79
N ALA A 191 -12.98 -5.45 -17.44
CA ALA A 191 -14.03 -4.81 -16.64
C ALA A 191 -13.58 -4.51 -15.20
N LEU A 192 -12.65 -5.29 -14.66
CA LEU A 192 -12.04 -5.06 -13.35
C LEU A 192 -10.84 -4.09 -13.38
N ALA A 193 -10.36 -3.66 -14.56
CA ALA A 193 -9.18 -2.80 -14.69
C ALA A 193 -9.24 -1.52 -13.82
N PRO A 194 -10.36 -0.79 -13.73
CA PRO A 194 -10.46 0.37 -12.85
C PRO A 194 -10.25 0.02 -11.37
N ALA A 195 -10.76 -1.15 -10.93
CA ALA A 195 -10.57 -1.61 -9.56
C ALA A 195 -9.11 -2.03 -9.29
N PHE A 196 -8.43 -2.66 -10.26
CA PHE A 196 -7.01 -2.99 -10.17
C PHE A 196 -6.15 -1.74 -10.04
N ILE A 197 -6.39 -0.73 -10.88
CA ILE A 197 -5.64 0.51 -10.88
C ILE A 197 -5.84 1.24 -9.54
N ALA A 198 -7.08 1.39 -9.09
CA ALA A 198 -7.39 2.09 -7.85
C ALA A 198 -6.82 1.38 -6.61
N SER A 199 -7.08 0.07 -6.47
CA SER A 199 -6.59 -0.70 -5.32
C SER A 199 -5.08 -0.90 -5.35
N GLY A 200 -4.50 -1.08 -6.53
CA GLY A 200 -3.06 -1.16 -6.73
C GLY A 200 -2.33 0.14 -6.35
N ALA A 201 -2.86 1.28 -6.76
CA ALA A 201 -2.29 2.58 -6.39
C ALA A 201 -2.32 2.82 -4.88
N ILE A 202 -3.43 2.46 -4.22
CA ILE A 202 -3.54 2.57 -2.76
C ILE A 202 -2.59 1.59 -2.06
N ALA A 203 -2.49 0.35 -2.54
CA ALA A 203 -1.58 -0.64 -1.99
C ALA A 203 -0.12 -0.19 -2.13
N PHE A 204 0.26 0.33 -3.30
CA PHE A 204 1.59 0.88 -3.55
C PHE A 204 1.91 2.06 -2.62
N ALA A 205 1.04 3.07 -2.55
CA ALA A 205 1.25 4.23 -1.69
C ALA A 205 1.33 3.86 -0.20
N THR A 206 0.51 2.88 0.23
CA THR A 206 0.54 2.37 1.61
C THR A 206 1.87 1.64 1.90
N ALA A 207 2.36 0.81 0.97
CA ALA A 207 3.63 0.10 1.11
C ALA A 207 4.82 1.08 1.12
N MET A 208 4.79 2.12 0.27
CA MET A 208 5.80 3.19 0.26
C MET A 208 5.95 3.89 1.60
N GLY A 209 4.83 4.14 2.30
CA GLY A 209 4.79 4.84 3.58
C GLY A 209 4.81 3.94 4.82
N ALA A 210 4.90 2.62 4.66
CA ALA A 210 4.77 1.67 5.77
C ALA A 210 6.00 1.67 6.68
N PHE A 211 5.93 2.44 7.77
CA PHE A 211 7.00 2.58 8.77
C PHE A 211 6.96 1.48 9.84
N GLY A 212 5.81 1.23 10.47
CA GLY A 212 5.74 0.42 11.69
C GLY A 212 6.26 -1.02 11.53
N THR A 213 5.94 -1.67 10.41
CA THR A 213 6.44 -3.02 10.10
C THR A 213 7.95 -2.99 9.86
N ALA A 214 8.44 -2.01 9.07
CA ALA A 214 9.86 -1.83 8.81
C ALA A 214 10.64 -1.56 10.10
N PHE A 215 10.12 -0.71 10.98
CA PHE A 215 10.71 -0.37 12.28
C PHE A 215 10.90 -1.61 13.16
N THR A 216 9.89 -2.50 13.21
CA THR A 216 9.96 -3.70 14.06
C THR A 216 10.91 -4.77 13.49
N LEU A 217 10.98 -4.90 12.17
CA LEU A 217 11.81 -5.90 11.49
C LEU A 217 13.25 -5.41 11.24
N ALA A 218 13.48 -4.09 11.33
CA ALA A 218 14.70 -3.46 10.86
C ALA A 218 15.92 -3.79 11.73
N THR A 219 16.76 -4.64 11.18
CA THR A 219 18.16 -4.66 11.59
C THR A 219 19.10 -4.18 10.47
N ASN A 220 18.73 -4.37 9.20
CA ASN A 220 19.55 -4.01 8.03
C ASN A 220 18.67 -3.75 6.78
N ILE A 221 17.50 -3.12 6.96
CA ILE A 221 16.59 -2.88 5.82
C ILE A 221 16.55 -1.38 5.53
N ASP A 222 17.16 -1.01 4.41
CA ASP A 222 17.15 0.38 3.93
C ASP A 222 15.87 0.66 3.13
N VAL A 223 14.83 1.13 3.83
CA VAL A 223 13.62 1.70 3.22
C VAL A 223 13.46 3.17 3.64
N LEU A 224 12.88 3.98 2.76
CA LEU A 224 12.85 5.43 2.94
C LEU A 224 12.17 5.89 4.23
N PRO A 225 11.05 5.30 4.71
CA PRO A 225 10.48 5.65 6.00
C PRO A 225 11.42 5.45 7.18
N MET A 226 12.26 4.39 7.14
CA MET A 226 13.28 4.14 8.17
C MET A 226 14.42 5.14 8.10
N LEU A 227 14.85 5.49 6.90
CA LEU A 227 15.88 6.51 6.69
C LEU A 227 15.43 7.88 7.20
N ILE A 228 14.18 8.29 6.88
CA ILE A 228 13.58 9.52 7.40
C ILE A 228 13.57 9.53 8.93
N TYR A 229 13.17 8.43 9.55
CA TYR A 229 13.19 8.27 11.01
C TYR A 229 14.61 8.39 11.58
N THR A 230 15.60 7.77 10.94
CA THR A 230 17.00 7.81 11.39
C THR A 230 17.58 9.22 11.27
N GLU A 231 17.36 9.91 10.15
CA GLU A 231 17.80 11.31 9.96
C GLU A 231 17.13 12.24 10.98
N PHE A 232 15.84 12.05 11.25
CA PHE A 232 15.09 12.87 12.20
C PHE A 232 15.52 12.61 13.66
N THR A 233 15.53 11.33 14.09
CA THR A 233 15.63 10.97 15.51
C THR A 233 17.06 10.76 15.97
N LEU A 234 17.90 10.12 15.15
CA LEU A 234 19.27 9.75 15.54
C LEU A 234 20.31 10.77 15.07
N ALA A 235 20.17 11.29 13.85
CA ALA A 235 21.09 12.27 13.31
C ALA A 235 20.70 13.72 13.65
N ALA A 236 19.49 13.97 14.17
CA ALA A 236 18.90 15.28 14.41
C ALA A 236 18.96 16.21 13.17
N ASN A 237 18.93 15.62 11.98
CA ASN A 237 19.00 16.33 10.71
C ASN A 237 17.59 16.61 10.19
N PHE A 238 16.93 17.59 10.78
CA PHE A 238 15.52 17.92 10.50
C PHE A 238 15.30 18.37 9.06
N ALA A 239 16.23 19.10 8.47
CA ALA A 239 16.09 19.60 7.11
C ALA A 239 16.14 18.44 6.09
N THR A 240 17.10 17.52 6.21
CA THR A 240 17.18 16.34 5.34
C THR A 240 15.98 15.43 5.51
N SER A 241 15.55 15.16 6.75
CA SER A 241 14.37 14.32 6.99
C SER A 241 13.11 14.94 6.41
N ALA A 242 12.95 16.26 6.49
CA ALA A 242 11.85 16.99 5.88
C ALA A 242 11.90 16.92 4.33
N ALA A 243 13.06 17.15 3.73
CA ALA A 243 13.24 17.05 2.29
C ALA A 243 12.94 15.63 1.74
N LEU A 244 13.44 14.59 2.43
CA LEU A 244 13.14 13.19 2.09
C LEU A 244 11.66 12.86 2.24
N SER A 245 10.99 13.39 3.28
CA SER A 245 9.55 13.20 3.51
C SER A 245 8.71 13.83 2.40
N VAL A 246 9.06 15.06 1.99
CA VAL A 246 8.42 15.74 0.86
C VAL A 246 8.63 14.94 -0.43
N GLY A 247 9.85 14.48 -0.69
CA GLY A 247 10.17 13.66 -1.84
C GLY A 247 9.35 12.37 -1.90
N LEU A 248 9.27 11.64 -0.78
CA LEU A 248 8.43 10.44 -0.66
C LEU A 248 6.95 10.76 -0.93
N GLY A 249 6.44 11.84 -0.34
CA GLY A 249 5.05 12.29 -0.51
C GLY A 249 4.73 12.64 -1.98
N ILE A 250 5.63 13.36 -2.65
CA ILE A 250 5.46 13.72 -4.07
C ILE A 250 5.42 12.47 -4.94
N ILE A 251 6.33 11.51 -4.74
CA ILE A 251 6.37 10.27 -5.51
C ILE A 251 5.09 9.45 -5.30
N ALA A 252 4.67 9.27 -4.05
CA ALA A 252 3.44 8.55 -3.75
C ALA A 252 2.21 9.24 -4.35
N TRP A 253 2.13 10.58 -4.23
CA TRP A 253 1.05 11.37 -4.79
C TRP A 253 1.02 11.32 -6.33
N ALA A 254 2.19 11.45 -6.97
CA ALA A 254 2.29 11.37 -8.44
C ALA A 254 1.77 10.03 -8.97
N ILE A 255 2.11 8.91 -8.32
CA ILE A 255 1.62 7.59 -8.70
C ILE A 255 0.11 7.48 -8.49
N LEU A 256 -0.43 8.01 -7.38
CA LEU A 256 -1.88 8.05 -7.16
C LEU A 256 -2.61 8.86 -8.22
N VAL A 257 -2.08 10.03 -8.60
CA VAL A 257 -2.66 10.89 -9.65
C VAL A 257 -2.61 10.18 -11.01
N LEU A 258 -1.47 9.61 -11.36
CA LEU A 258 -1.32 8.84 -12.59
C LEU A 258 -2.30 7.66 -12.63
N ALA A 259 -2.41 6.90 -11.55
CA ALA A 259 -3.36 5.80 -11.49
C ALA A 259 -4.82 6.27 -11.66
N ARG A 260 -5.19 7.38 -11.03
CA ARG A 260 -6.54 7.97 -11.19
C ARG A 260 -6.82 8.42 -12.63
N SER A 261 -5.84 8.96 -13.33
CA SER A 261 -6.03 9.40 -14.73
C SER A 261 -6.35 8.22 -15.67
N PHE A 262 -5.85 7.01 -15.35
CA PHE A 262 -6.15 5.79 -16.09
C PHE A 262 -7.46 5.09 -15.65
N SER A 263 -7.97 5.38 -14.45
CA SER A 263 -9.18 4.73 -13.91
C SER A 263 -10.49 5.31 -14.45
N GLY A 264 -10.46 6.46 -15.13
CA GLY A 264 -11.66 7.15 -15.61
C GLY A 264 -12.57 7.69 -14.48
N SER A 265 -13.64 8.40 -14.85
CA SER A 265 -14.57 9.04 -13.90
C SER A 265 -15.46 8.07 -13.10
N THR A 266 -15.42 6.77 -13.38
CA THR A 266 -16.24 5.75 -12.73
C THR A 266 -15.82 5.43 -11.29
N VAL A 267 -14.59 5.77 -10.88
CA VAL A 267 -14.10 5.51 -9.52
C VAL A 267 -14.41 6.66 -8.55
N ALA A 268 -14.65 7.88 -9.07
CA ALA A 268 -15.01 9.02 -8.25
C ALA A 268 -16.39 8.92 -7.58
N ALA A 269 -17.23 7.97 -8.00
CA ALA A 269 -18.58 7.75 -7.47
C ALA A 269 -18.64 6.61 -6.43
N ALA A 270 -17.53 5.98 -6.08
CA ALA A 270 -17.45 4.82 -5.18
C ALA A 270 -16.65 5.07 -3.90
N GLY A 271 -16.26 6.33 -3.61
CA GLY A 271 -15.58 6.77 -2.38
C GLY A 271 -16.51 7.52 -1.47
#